data_e63e8e313d5c90eaf34a26f1b847b8f4
#
_entry.id   e63e8e313d5c90eaf34a26f1b847b8f4
#
_cell.length_a   1.000
_cell.length_b   1.000
_cell.length_c   1.000
_cell.angle_alpha   90.00
_cell.angle_beta   90.00
_cell.angle_gamma   90.00
#
_symmetry.space_group_name_H-M   'P 1'
#
loop_
_entity.id
_entity.type
_entity.pdbx_description
1 polymer ?
#
loop_
_entity_poly.entity_id
_entity_poly.type
_entity_poly.pdbx_seq_one_letter_code
_entity_poly.pdbx_strand_id
1 'polypeptide(L)'
;LMDEKNGLKFTLERDCGLKVGDLAEVVGFPNLSGPSPVLQQCLARAIGRQPLPPSSPLEPGKLISPDHDSTVVHVEGLLVGLSQQKNETILELQAGVHTFAARLESRNPSSPLSVPIGARLQLTGVYHGIGGNRAEGRALDSFELLLRSPTSIVILARPPWWTLERLLIALGSLMTILVLVLIWTSLLSRKVTQRTAQ
;
A
#
# COMPACT_ATOMS: atom_id res chain seq x y z
N LEU A 1 -17.14 0.35 -13.34
CA LEU A 1 -17.82 1.54 -13.85
C LEU A 1 -17.87 2.56 -12.74
N MET A 2 -17.66 3.82 -13.07
CA MET A 2 -17.76 4.90 -12.10
C MET A 2 -18.43 6.11 -12.74
N ASP A 3 -19.39 6.68 -12.04
CA ASP A 3 -19.92 8.01 -12.27
C ASP A 3 -19.10 9.00 -11.40
N GLU A 4 -19.42 10.29 -11.37
CA GLU A 4 -18.65 11.31 -10.65
C GLU A 4 -18.33 10.95 -9.19
N LYS A 5 -19.24 10.30 -8.48
CA LYS A 5 -19.13 9.97 -7.04
C LYS A 5 -19.34 8.51 -6.70
N ASN A 6 -20.03 7.76 -7.56
CA ASN A 6 -20.46 6.40 -7.26
C ASN A 6 -19.76 5.40 -8.17
N GLY A 7 -19.32 4.30 -7.57
CA GLY A 7 -18.76 3.17 -8.28
C GLY A 7 -19.74 2.00 -8.36
N LEU A 8 -19.68 1.24 -9.43
CA LEU A 8 -20.47 0.04 -9.62
C LEU A 8 -19.61 -1.07 -10.21
N LYS A 9 -19.58 -2.19 -9.54
CA LYS A 9 -18.94 -3.41 -10.02
C LYS A 9 -19.89 -4.15 -10.97
N PHE A 10 -19.37 -4.68 -12.06
CA PHE A 10 -20.14 -5.51 -12.97
C PHE A 10 -19.32 -6.68 -13.51
N THR A 11 -20.00 -7.77 -13.85
CA THR A 11 -19.40 -8.96 -14.43
C THR A 11 -19.94 -9.14 -15.84
N LEU A 12 -19.07 -9.12 -16.83
CA LEU A 12 -19.44 -9.32 -18.22
C LEU A 12 -19.65 -10.81 -18.50
N GLU A 13 -20.66 -11.12 -19.29
CA GLU A 13 -20.86 -12.46 -19.84
C GLU A 13 -19.83 -12.76 -20.94
N ARG A 14 -19.49 -11.75 -21.75
CA ARG A 14 -18.47 -11.81 -22.80
C ARG A 14 -17.61 -10.56 -22.78
N ASP A 15 -16.33 -10.73 -23.07
CA ASP A 15 -15.45 -9.59 -23.25
C ASP A 15 -15.94 -8.71 -24.42
N CYS A 16 -16.21 -7.45 -24.14
CA CYS A 16 -16.67 -6.47 -25.12
C CYS A 16 -15.56 -5.46 -25.50
N GLY A 17 -14.31 -5.68 -25.08
CA GLY A 17 -13.17 -4.84 -25.44
C GLY A 17 -13.20 -3.43 -24.83
N LEU A 18 -13.96 -3.20 -23.76
CA LEU A 18 -13.99 -1.92 -23.04
C LEU A 18 -12.61 -1.54 -22.51
N LYS A 19 -12.29 -0.27 -22.62
CA LYS A 19 -11.05 0.31 -22.12
C LYS A 19 -11.32 1.35 -21.04
N VAL A 20 -10.37 1.54 -20.16
CA VAL A 20 -10.47 2.60 -19.16
C VAL A 20 -10.50 3.96 -19.84
N GLY A 21 -11.49 4.78 -19.46
CA GLY A 21 -11.80 6.05 -20.11
C GLY A 21 -12.93 5.97 -21.16
N ASP A 22 -13.42 4.77 -21.45
CA ASP A 22 -14.61 4.64 -22.27
C ASP A 22 -15.87 4.99 -21.45
N LEU A 23 -16.74 5.80 -22.03
CA LEU A 23 -18.09 5.98 -21.53
C LEU A 23 -18.90 4.76 -21.98
N ALA A 24 -19.40 3.99 -21.01
CA ALA A 24 -20.05 2.71 -21.29
C ALA A 24 -21.50 2.69 -20.80
N GLU A 25 -22.36 2.08 -21.59
CA GLU A 25 -23.70 1.69 -21.17
C GLU A 25 -23.65 0.21 -20.79
N VAL A 26 -24.16 -0.12 -19.59
CA VAL A 26 -24.13 -1.47 -19.04
C VAL A 26 -25.54 -1.86 -18.62
N VAL A 27 -25.98 -3.03 -19.03
CA VAL A 27 -27.27 -3.62 -18.67
C VAL A 27 -27.00 -5.00 -18.08
N GLY A 28 -27.58 -5.29 -16.92
CA GLY A 28 -27.39 -6.57 -16.23
C GLY A 28 -28.35 -6.75 -15.07
N PHE A 29 -28.21 -7.86 -14.36
CA PHE A 29 -29.06 -8.21 -13.22
C PHE A 29 -28.37 -7.77 -11.91
N PRO A 30 -29.01 -6.97 -11.04
CA PRO A 30 -28.44 -6.53 -9.80
C PRO A 30 -28.41 -7.68 -8.78
N ASN A 31 -27.24 -7.95 -8.24
CA ASN A 31 -27.04 -8.76 -7.05
C ASN A 31 -26.72 -7.83 -5.88
N LEU A 32 -27.58 -7.82 -4.86
CA LEU A 32 -27.50 -6.93 -3.69
C LEU A 32 -26.79 -7.57 -2.50
N SER A 33 -26.37 -8.83 -2.61
CA SER A 33 -25.58 -9.50 -1.57
C SER A 33 -24.11 -9.03 -1.63
N GLY A 34 -23.51 -8.95 -0.43
CA GLY A 34 -22.11 -8.54 -0.31
C GLY A 34 -21.93 -7.06 0.10
N PRO A 35 -20.67 -6.55 0.02
CA PRO A 35 -20.34 -5.21 0.49
C PRO A 35 -21.02 -4.08 -0.30
N SER A 36 -21.23 -4.30 -1.60
CA SER A 36 -21.92 -3.36 -2.48
C SER A 36 -22.68 -4.10 -3.58
N PRO A 37 -23.65 -3.45 -4.23
CA PRO A 37 -24.35 -4.02 -5.37
C PRO A 37 -23.39 -4.36 -6.52
N VAL A 38 -23.60 -5.50 -7.14
CA VAL A 38 -22.84 -5.95 -8.32
C VAL A 38 -23.83 -6.27 -9.43
N LEU A 39 -23.63 -5.74 -10.63
CA LEU A 39 -24.37 -6.18 -11.80
C LEU A 39 -23.75 -7.48 -12.34
N GLN A 40 -24.59 -8.49 -12.52
CA GLN A 40 -24.18 -9.80 -13.04
C GLN A 40 -24.74 -10.03 -14.45
N GLN A 41 -24.09 -10.91 -15.20
CA GLN A 41 -24.48 -11.29 -16.56
C GLN A 41 -24.69 -10.05 -17.46
N CYS A 42 -23.73 -9.13 -17.38
CA CYS A 42 -23.88 -7.85 -18.06
C CYS A 42 -23.55 -7.93 -19.54
N LEU A 43 -24.34 -7.19 -20.30
CA LEU A 43 -23.98 -6.72 -21.64
C LEU A 43 -23.53 -5.26 -21.51
N ALA A 44 -22.41 -4.94 -22.16
CA ALA A 44 -21.88 -3.59 -22.11
C ALA A 44 -21.45 -3.14 -23.51
N ARG A 45 -21.58 -1.84 -23.78
CA ARG A 45 -21.09 -1.21 -25.01
C ARG A 45 -20.44 0.14 -24.70
N ALA A 46 -19.40 0.47 -25.43
CA ALA A 46 -18.84 1.82 -25.42
C ALA A 46 -19.74 2.75 -26.21
N ILE A 47 -20.09 3.90 -25.63
CA ILE A 47 -20.90 4.95 -26.28
C ILE A 47 -20.11 6.24 -26.50
N GLY A 48 -18.89 6.33 -25.97
CA GLY A 48 -18.02 7.49 -26.10
C GLY A 48 -16.77 7.36 -25.28
N ARG A 49 -16.09 8.49 -25.06
CA ARG A 49 -14.94 8.59 -24.14
C ARG A 49 -15.11 9.80 -23.25
N GLN A 50 -14.70 9.64 -21.99
CA GLN A 50 -14.71 10.70 -21.00
C GLN A 50 -13.44 10.59 -20.14
N PRO A 51 -12.87 11.73 -19.68
CA PRO A 51 -11.80 11.69 -18.72
C PRO A 51 -12.25 10.97 -17.44
N LEU A 52 -11.34 10.25 -16.82
CA LEU A 52 -11.62 9.60 -15.55
C LEU A 52 -11.99 10.64 -14.50
N PRO A 53 -12.96 10.36 -13.63
CA PRO A 53 -13.27 11.23 -12.51
C PRO A 53 -12.05 11.37 -11.58
N PRO A 54 -11.90 12.51 -10.90
CA PRO A 54 -10.81 12.72 -9.96
C PRO A 54 -10.90 11.72 -8.80
N SER A 55 -9.75 11.29 -8.29
CA SER A 55 -9.70 10.42 -7.12
C SER A 55 -10.11 11.19 -5.87
N SER A 56 -10.94 10.58 -5.04
CA SER A 56 -11.35 11.14 -3.75
C SER A 56 -10.34 10.80 -2.66
N PRO A 57 -10.01 11.73 -1.74
CA PRO A 57 -9.14 11.43 -0.61
C PRO A 57 -9.83 10.49 0.37
N LEU A 58 -9.10 9.48 0.83
CA LEU A 58 -9.56 8.56 1.85
C LEU A 58 -8.95 8.95 3.20
N GLU A 59 -9.76 9.48 4.09
CA GLU A 59 -9.32 9.94 5.41
C GLU A 59 -8.99 8.74 6.33
N PRO A 60 -7.93 8.80 7.14
CA PRO A 60 -7.55 7.71 8.05
C PRO A 60 -8.65 7.29 9.03
N GLY A 61 -9.59 8.18 9.36
CA GLY A 61 -10.73 7.89 10.25
C GLY A 61 -11.93 7.23 9.56
N LYS A 62 -11.95 7.19 8.21
CA LYS A 62 -13.07 6.66 7.41
C LYS A 62 -12.61 5.66 6.35
N LEU A 63 -11.54 4.94 6.65
CA LEU A 63 -10.95 3.99 5.70
C LEU A 63 -11.89 2.85 5.34
N ILE A 64 -12.70 2.37 6.29
CA ILE A 64 -13.60 1.24 6.08
C ILE A 64 -15.01 1.78 5.96
N SER A 65 -15.44 2.04 4.72
CA SER A 65 -16.79 2.49 4.41
C SER A 65 -17.30 1.88 3.10
N PRO A 66 -18.53 1.35 3.07
CA PRO A 66 -19.13 0.81 1.85
C PRO A 66 -19.38 1.89 0.78
N ASP A 67 -19.39 3.18 1.16
CA ASP A 67 -19.65 4.28 0.23
C ASP A 67 -18.50 4.53 -0.75
N HIS A 68 -17.30 4.02 -0.43
CA HIS A 68 -16.13 4.12 -1.30
C HIS A 68 -15.98 2.93 -2.26
N ASP A 69 -16.78 1.87 -2.10
CA ASP A 69 -16.58 0.66 -2.91
C ASP A 69 -16.76 0.94 -4.41
N SER A 70 -15.84 0.36 -5.18
CA SER A 70 -15.76 0.54 -6.64
C SER A 70 -15.49 1.97 -7.13
N THR A 71 -15.08 2.88 -6.24
CA THR A 71 -14.67 4.25 -6.59
C THR A 71 -13.14 4.38 -6.65
N VAL A 72 -12.67 5.39 -7.39
CA VAL A 72 -11.25 5.74 -7.43
C VAL A 72 -10.91 6.64 -6.25
N VAL A 73 -10.05 6.16 -5.39
CA VAL A 73 -9.62 6.87 -4.18
C VAL A 73 -8.10 7.03 -4.15
N HIS A 74 -7.62 7.98 -3.37
CA HIS A 74 -6.22 8.03 -2.98
C HIS A 74 -6.08 7.98 -1.46
N VAL A 75 -5.09 7.24 -1.00
CA VAL A 75 -4.81 7.01 0.41
C VAL A 75 -3.32 7.09 0.68
N GLU A 76 -2.96 7.66 1.82
CA GLU A 76 -1.59 7.66 2.30
C GLU A 76 -1.39 6.54 3.33
N GLY A 77 -0.26 5.83 3.23
CA GLY A 77 0.08 4.78 4.17
C GLY A 77 1.57 4.55 4.27
N LEU A 78 1.98 3.91 5.35
CA LEU A 78 3.34 3.41 5.57
C LEU A 78 3.46 2.01 5.00
N LEU A 79 4.42 1.76 4.11
CA LEU A 79 4.67 0.44 3.58
C LEU A 79 5.29 -0.46 4.65
N VAL A 80 4.56 -1.50 5.07
CA VAL A 80 5.00 -2.46 6.09
C VAL A 80 5.43 -3.80 5.49
N GLY A 81 4.90 -4.15 4.31
CA GLY A 81 5.24 -5.39 3.62
C GLY A 81 5.17 -5.25 2.10
N LEU A 82 5.97 -6.02 1.40
CA LEU A 82 5.96 -6.12 -0.07
C LEU A 82 6.12 -7.58 -0.45
N SER A 83 5.12 -8.14 -1.12
CA SER A 83 5.13 -9.50 -1.66
C SER A 83 4.98 -9.45 -3.18
N GLN A 84 5.92 -10.07 -3.87
CA GLN A 84 5.88 -10.16 -5.33
C GLN A 84 5.57 -11.60 -5.75
N GLN A 85 4.49 -11.78 -6.49
CA GLN A 85 4.08 -13.03 -7.09
C GLN A 85 4.21 -12.93 -8.62
N LYS A 86 4.10 -14.07 -9.33
CA LYS A 86 4.30 -14.11 -10.79
C LYS A 86 3.49 -13.06 -11.57
N ASN A 87 2.26 -12.78 -11.16
CA ASN A 87 1.32 -11.95 -11.89
C ASN A 87 0.85 -10.72 -11.10
N GLU A 88 1.19 -10.63 -9.83
CA GLU A 88 0.76 -9.51 -8.99
C GLU A 88 1.82 -9.12 -7.96
N THR A 89 1.81 -7.85 -7.60
CA THR A 89 2.58 -7.31 -6.49
C THR A 89 1.58 -6.83 -5.43
N ILE A 90 1.73 -7.33 -4.23
CA ILE A 90 0.90 -6.98 -3.08
C ILE A 90 1.73 -6.11 -2.16
N LEU A 91 1.26 -4.90 -1.92
CA LEU A 91 1.81 -3.98 -0.93
C LEU A 91 0.92 -4.02 0.30
N GLU A 92 1.50 -4.26 1.46
CA GLU A 92 0.82 -4.13 2.74
C GLU A 92 1.13 -2.75 3.33
N LEU A 93 0.09 -1.97 3.60
CA LEU A 93 0.23 -0.60 4.09
C LEU A 93 -0.52 -0.42 5.40
N GLN A 94 0.03 0.45 6.22
CA GLN A 94 -0.60 0.90 7.45
C GLN A 94 -1.00 2.36 7.33
N ALA A 95 -2.27 2.65 7.57
CA ALA A 95 -2.81 4.00 7.66
C ALA A 95 -3.53 4.17 9.01
N GLY A 96 -2.91 4.91 9.90
CA GLY A 96 -3.37 5.01 11.30
C GLY A 96 -3.33 3.66 12.00
N VAL A 97 -4.48 3.19 12.47
CA VAL A 97 -4.63 1.90 13.17
C VAL A 97 -5.00 0.74 12.23
N HIS A 98 -5.30 1.03 10.97
CA HIS A 98 -5.74 0.04 10.00
C HIS A 98 -4.61 -0.39 9.09
N THR A 99 -4.58 -1.68 8.78
CA THR A 99 -3.72 -2.26 7.75
C THR A 99 -4.59 -2.67 6.56
N PHE A 100 -4.13 -2.38 5.35
CA PHE A 100 -4.81 -2.75 4.12
C PHE A 100 -3.83 -3.22 3.07
N ALA A 101 -4.33 -3.99 2.11
CA ALA A 101 -3.54 -4.45 0.97
C ALA A 101 -3.78 -3.55 -0.25
N ALA A 102 -2.72 -3.29 -1.01
CA ALA A 102 -2.84 -2.73 -2.34
C ALA A 102 -2.28 -3.73 -3.35
N ARG A 103 -3.10 -4.09 -4.33
CA ARG A 103 -2.75 -5.08 -5.37
C ARG A 103 -2.44 -4.39 -6.68
N LEU A 104 -1.28 -4.67 -7.21
CA LEU A 104 -0.86 -4.22 -8.53
C LEU A 104 -0.72 -5.43 -9.45
N GLU A 105 -1.57 -5.52 -10.45
CA GLU A 105 -1.46 -6.55 -11.48
C GLU A 105 -0.22 -6.31 -12.34
N SER A 106 0.72 -7.23 -12.32
CA SER A 106 1.97 -7.12 -13.06
C SER A 106 1.84 -7.83 -14.41
N ARG A 107 1.66 -7.06 -15.47
CA ARG A 107 1.70 -7.60 -16.85
C ARG A 107 3.12 -7.91 -17.32
N ASN A 108 4.13 -7.45 -16.61
CA ASN A 108 5.54 -7.65 -16.97
C ASN A 108 6.37 -7.95 -15.73
N PRO A 109 6.70 -9.23 -15.45
CA PRO A 109 7.45 -9.63 -14.26
C PRO A 109 8.92 -9.13 -14.26
N SER A 110 9.37 -8.53 -15.37
CA SER A 110 10.76 -8.12 -15.56
C SER A 110 11.14 -6.80 -14.88
N SER A 111 10.18 -6.05 -14.33
CA SER A 111 10.46 -4.81 -13.62
C SER A 111 9.94 -4.88 -12.19
N PRO A 112 10.77 -5.35 -11.25
CA PRO A 112 10.38 -5.40 -9.85
C PRO A 112 10.12 -3.99 -9.33
N LEU A 113 9.00 -3.82 -8.63
CA LEU A 113 8.69 -2.58 -7.94
C LEU A 113 9.69 -2.41 -6.79
N SER A 114 10.61 -1.45 -6.92
CA SER A 114 11.62 -1.16 -5.91
C SER A 114 11.17 -0.02 -4.99
N VAL A 115 10.35 -0.36 -4.01
CA VAL A 115 9.92 0.58 -2.97
C VAL A 115 10.47 0.09 -1.63
N PRO A 116 11.22 0.92 -0.89
CA PRO A 116 11.77 0.49 0.39
C PRO A 116 10.67 0.35 1.45
N ILE A 117 10.73 -0.74 2.23
CA ILE A 117 9.87 -0.93 3.40
C ILE A 117 10.09 0.22 4.38
N GLY A 118 9.01 0.72 4.99
CA GLY A 118 9.05 1.90 5.84
C GLY A 118 8.91 3.23 5.07
N ALA A 119 8.74 3.21 3.74
CA ALA A 119 8.42 4.40 2.97
C ALA A 119 6.97 4.82 3.19
N ARG A 120 6.73 6.13 3.23
CA ARG A 120 5.38 6.68 3.20
C ARG A 120 4.96 6.87 1.75
N LEU A 121 3.87 6.23 1.37
CA LEU A 121 3.37 6.19 0.02
C LEU A 121 1.99 6.84 -0.07
N GLN A 122 1.72 7.48 -1.19
CA GLN A 122 0.38 7.82 -1.62
C GLN A 122 0.01 6.88 -2.77
N LEU A 123 -1.09 6.19 -2.62
CA LEU A 123 -1.59 5.22 -3.60
C LEU A 123 -2.91 5.71 -4.17
N THR A 124 -3.04 5.63 -5.48
CA THR A 124 -4.30 5.92 -6.17
C THR A 124 -4.81 4.65 -6.84
N GLY A 125 -6.01 4.21 -6.48
CA GLY A 125 -6.57 2.97 -7.00
C GLY A 125 -8.07 2.88 -6.81
N VAL A 126 -8.62 1.76 -7.25
CA VAL A 126 -10.04 1.44 -7.05
C VAL A 126 -10.20 0.77 -5.68
N TYR A 127 -11.06 1.33 -4.86
CA TYR A 127 -11.41 0.78 -3.57
C TYR A 127 -12.24 -0.49 -3.75
N HIS A 128 -11.85 -1.57 -3.10
CA HIS A 128 -12.58 -2.83 -3.08
C HIS A 128 -12.84 -3.27 -1.65
N GLY A 129 -14.10 -3.17 -1.22
CA GLY A 129 -14.54 -3.61 0.10
C GLY A 129 -14.53 -5.13 0.20
N ILE A 130 -14.04 -5.64 1.34
CA ILE A 130 -13.96 -7.07 1.65
C ILE A 130 -14.86 -7.36 2.85
N GLY A 131 -15.61 -8.45 2.76
CA GLY A 131 -16.54 -8.86 3.81
C GLY A 131 -17.76 -7.95 3.86
N GLY A 132 -18.54 -8.12 4.94
CA GLY A 132 -19.78 -7.39 5.10
C GLY A 132 -20.93 -7.87 4.20
N ASN A 133 -22.10 -7.40 4.50
CA ASN A 133 -23.27 -7.57 3.64
C ASN A 133 -24.20 -6.38 3.87
N ARG A 134 -24.33 -5.52 2.85
CA ARG A 134 -25.14 -4.31 2.93
C ARG A 134 -26.62 -4.63 3.13
N ALA A 135 -27.12 -5.69 2.48
CA ALA A 135 -28.51 -6.12 2.59
C ALA A 135 -28.88 -6.59 4.02
N GLU A 136 -27.89 -7.13 4.76
CA GLU A 136 -28.04 -7.58 6.14
C GLU A 136 -27.58 -6.53 7.16
N GLY A 137 -27.16 -5.35 6.73
CA GLY A 137 -26.61 -4.32 7.62
C GLY A 137 -25.23 -4.66 8.23
N ARG A 138 -24.52 -5.66 7.67
CA ARG A 138 -23.20 -6.05 8.15
C ARG A 138 -22.13 -5.11 7.59
N ALA A 139 -21.34 -4.52 8.46
CA ALA A 139 -20.24 -3.64 8.07
C ALA A 139 -19.14 -4.39 7.30
N LEU A 140 -18.30 -3.64 6.57
CA LEU A 140 -17.09 -4.17 5.94
C LEU A 140 -16.10 -4.65 7.00
N ASP A 141 -15.41 -5.75 6.73
CA ASP A 141 -14.35 -6.27 7.58
C ASP A 141 -13.01 -5.55 7.27
N SER A 142 -12.74 -5.32 6.01
CA SER A 142 -11.52 -4.66 5.51
C SER A 142 -11.73 -4.11 4.10
N PHE A 143 -10.67 -3.57 3.51
CA PHE A 143 -10.65 -3.18 2.10
C PHE A 143 -9.28 -3.46 1.48
N GLU A 144 -9.26 -3.55 0.18
CA GLU A 144 -8.05 -3.55 -0.63
C GLU A 144 -8.12 -2.49 -1.72
N LEU A 145 -6.96 -2.04 -2.16
CA LEU A 145 -6.85 -1.06 -3.22
C LEU A 145 -6.32 -1.73 -4.49
N LEU A 146 -7.10 -1.68 -5.56
CA LEU A 146 -6.70 -2.23 -6.85
C LEU A 146 -5.97 -1.16 -7.65
N LEU A 147 -4.67 -1.34 -7.82
CA LEU A 147 -3.80 -0.40 -8.54
C LEU A 147 -3.76 -0.77 -10.02
N ARG A 148 -3.83 0.25 -10.86
CA ARG A 148 -3.77 0.08 -12.32
C ARG A 148 -2.36 -0.08 -12.87
N SER A 149 -1.43 0.67 -12.32
CA SER A 149 -0.05 0.76 -12.82
C SER A 149 0.93 1.18 -11.73
N PRO A 150 2.23 0.96 -11.90
CA PRO A 150 3.24 1.46 -10.95
C PRO A 150 3.22 2.97 -10.76
N THR A 151 2.74 3.73 -11.75
CA THR A 151 2.62 5.20 -11.66
C THR A 151 1.53 5.66 -10.69
N SER A 152 0.64 4.75 -10.27
CA SER A 152 -0.36 5.00 -9.22
C SER A 152 0.23 5.04 -7.81
N ILE A 153 1.54 4.81 -7.68
CA ILE A 153 2.29 4.78 -6.42
C ILE A 153 3.24 5.97 -6.40
N VAL A 154 3.04 6.89 -5.47
CA VAL A 154 3.89 8.06 -5.26
C VAL A 154 4.59 7.92 -3.91
N ILE A 155 5.92 8.02 -3.90
CA ILE A 155 6.72 7.99 -2.68
C ILE A 155 6.73 9.40 -2.09
N LEU A 156 6.04 9.60 -0.96
CA LEU A 156 6.01 10.87 -0.24
C LEU A 156 7.25 11.07 0.63
N ALA A 157 7.67 10.00 1.32
CA ALA A 157 8.88 10.04 2.15
C ALA A 157 9.57 8.66 2.14
N ARG A 158 10.89 8.70 2.10
CA ARG A 158 11.69 7.48 2.26
C ARG A 158 11.91 7.20 3.75
N PRO A 159 12.11 5.92 4.14
CA PRO A 159 12.43 5.59 5.52
C PRO A 159 13.71 6.31 5.93
N PRO A 160 13.82 6.74 7.19
CA PRO A 160 15.03 7.35 7.69
C PRO A 160 16.20 6.34 7.56
N TRP A 161 17.35 6.81 7.10
CA TRP A 161 18.55 5.97 6.93
C TRP A 161 19.12 5.43 8.27
N TRP A 162 18.74 6.06 9.38
CA TRP A 162 19.00 5.61 10.73
C TRP A 162 18.00 4.51 11.13
N THR A 163 18.38 3.27 10.93
CA THR A 163 17.66 2.13 11.49
C THR A 163 18.15 1.84 12.90
N LEU A 164 17.30 1.28 13.75
CA LEU A 164 17.66 0.87 15.11
C LEU A 164 18.90 -0.04 15.09
N GLU A 165 19.00 -0.92 14.12
CA GLU A 165 20.12 -1.82 13.92
C GLU A 165 21.43 -1.06 13.71
N ARG A 166 21.45 -0.06 12.83
CA ARG A 166 22.63 0.78 12.57
C ARG A 166 23.03 1.60 13.80
N LEU A 167 22.04 2.10 14.53
CA LEU A 167 22.27 2.82 15.78
C LEU A 167 22.92 1.90 16.82
N LEU A 168 22.43 0.66 16.98
CA LEU A 168 23.02 -0.32 17.89
C LEU A 168 24.45 -0.73 17.48
N ILE A 169 24.71 -0.89 16.19
CA ILE A 169 26.06 -1.15 15.68
C ILE A 169 26.98 0.02 15.98
N ALA A 170 26.55 1.26 15.74
CA ALA A 170 27.33 2.46 16.05
C ALA A 170 27.61 2.60 17.55
N LEU A 171 26.63 2.35 18.40
CA LEU A 171 26.77 2.38 19.85
C LEU A 171 27.72 1.27 20.32
N GLY A 172 27.60 0.06 19.81
CA GLY A 172 28.47 -1.08 20.12
C GLY A 172 29.92 -0.81 19.71
N SER A 173 30.15 -0.23 18.53
CA SER A 173 31.48 0.14 18.07
C SER A 173 32.12 1.23 18.95
N LEU A 174 31.35 2.23 19.38
CA LEU A 174 31.81 3.28 20.27
C LEU A 174 32.20 2.72 21.63
N MET A 175 31.38 1.82 22.19
CA MET A 175 31.71 1.13 23.46
C MET A 175 32.99 0.29 23.35
N THR A 176 33.17 -0.42 22.25
CA THR A 176 34.36 -1.21 22.01
C THR A 176 35.61 -0.33 21.97
N ILE A 177 35.56 0.81 21.26
CA ILE A 177 36.67 1.77 21.20
C ILE A 177 36.97 2.33 22.60
N LEU A 178 35.95 2.68 23.37
CA LEU A 178 36.10 3.19 24.73
C LEU A 178 36.84 2.18 25.64
N VAL A 179 36.42 0.90 25.60
CA VAL A 179 37.05 -0.17 26.36
C VAL A 179 38.53 -0.36 25.96
N LEU A 180 38.81 -0.32 24.65
CA LEU A 180 40.21 -0.43 24.17
C LEU A 180 41.08 0.73 24.67
N VAL A 181 40.56 1.96 24.66
CA VAL A 181 41.24 3.15 25.17
C VAL A 181 41.53 3.01 26.68
N LEU A 182 40.53 2.54 27.46
CA LEU A 182 40.70 2.31 28.90
C LEU A 182 41.74 1.22 29.19
N ILE A 183 41.76 0.13 28.45
CA ILE A 183 42.78 -0.92 28.56
C ILE A 183 44.16 -0.35 28.21
N TRP A 184 44.23 0.40 27.11
CA TRP A 184 45.51 1.02 26.68
C TRP A 184 46.08 1.97 27.74
N THR A 185 45.27 2.88 28.27
CA THR A 185 45.67 3.82 29.32
C THR A 185 46.10 3.10 30.61
N SER A 186 45.36 2.03 30.99
CA SER A 186 45.69 1.17 32.13
C SER A 186 47.05 0.46 31.96
N LEU A 187 47.34 -0.04 30.76
CA LEU A 187 48.62 -0.69 30.46
C LEU A 187 49.77 0.30 30.44
N LEU A 188 49.58 1.52 29.92
CA LEU A 188 50.59 2.57 29.94
C LEU A 188 50.90 3.02 31.38
N SER A 189 49.87 3.24 32.20
CA SER A 189 50.07 3.65 33.59
C SER A 189 50.85 2.63 34.39
N ARG A 190 50.65 1.34 34.20
CA ARG A 190 51.40 0.26 34.83
C ARG A 190 52.87 0.27 34.42
N LYS A 191 53.20 0.55 33.15
CA LYS A 191 54.60 0.64 32.67
C LYS A 191 55.34 1.87 33.21
N VAL A 192 54.63 2.98 33.40
CA VAL A 192 55.26 4.21 33.98
C VAL A 192 55.58 4.01 35.45
N THR A 193 54.66 3.40 36.24
CA THR A 193 54.88 3.15 37.66
C THR A 193 56.08 2.18 37.96
N GLN A 194 56.30 1.23 37.04
CA GLN A 194 57.44 0.31 37.17
C GLN A 194 58.83 0.94 36.88
N ARG A 195 58.90 2.06 36.15
CA ARG A 195 60.11 2.76 35.81
C ARG A 195 60.51 3.85 36.84
N THR A 196 59.58 4.26 37.70
CA THR A 196 59.84 5.25 38.75
C THR A 196 60.17 4.62 40.09
N ALA A 197 60.25 3.29 40.20
CA ALA A 197 60.58 2.53 41.41
C ALA A 197 61.99 1.93 41.35
N GLN A 198 62.84 2.37 40.42
CA GLN A 198 64.30 2.13 40.37
C GLN A 198 65.05 3.46 40.58
#